data_8fbe2459ba7b055d3b095176d18f86a0
#
_entry.id   8fbe2459ba7b055d3b095176d18f86a0
#
_cell.length_a   1.000
_cell.length_b   1.000
_cell.length_c   1.000
_cell.angle_alpha   90.00
_cell.angle_beta   90.00
_cell.angle_gamma   90.00
#
_symmetry.space_group_name_H-M   'P 1'
#
loop_
_entity.id
_entity.type
_entity.pdbx_description
1 polymer ?
#
loop_
_entity_poly.entity_id
_entity_poly.type
_entity_poly.pdbx_seq_one_letter_code
_entity_poly.pdbx_strand_id
1 'polypeptide(L)'
;MALDNSAPILDRVSIIFFNMTDAETTDSLTALSIKLAPVLSEHNDNISLNGKLFKRVNDVYQKKDSLNLTSEQERLLDKTYKRFIRSGANLGEKDQTRLREINKELSTLGITFSNNVLNENNAFQLFVDKEEDLAGLPEWFRQSAAEEAKAAGQPGKWLFTLHNASRLPFLQYSENRPLREQIYKAYINRGNNNDGNDNKENIRKIVSLRLEKANLLGFDCYANFVLDETMAKNANNVMSLLNNLWSYALPKAKAEATELQKLMDKEGKGEKLEAWDWWYYTEKLRKEKYNLSEEDTKPYFKLENVRDGAFAVANKLYGITLSKLEGIPTYHPDVEVFEVKDADGSQLGIFYVDYFPRPGKSGGAWMSNYREQHGTTRPLVCNVCSFTKPVGDTPSLLTMDEVETLFHEFGHALHG
;
A
#
# COMPACT_ATOMS: atom_id res chain seq x y z
N MET A 1 11.75 -26.36 -11.56
CA MET A 1 10.70 -26.60 -12.57
C MET A 1 9.47 -27.34 -12.01
N ALA A 2 9.49 -28.68 -11.71
CA ALA A 2 8.30 -29.39 -11.23
C ALA A 2 7.76 -28.87 -9.88
N LEU A 3 8.64 -28.51 -8.94
CA LEU A 3 8.25 -27.94 -7.66
C LEU A 3 7.69 -26.52 -7.81
N ASP A 4 8.26 -25.74 -8.70
CA ASP A 4 7.86 -24.36 -8.97
C ASP A 4 6.44 -24.29 -9.57
N ASN A 5 6.05 -25.29 -10.35
CA ASN A 5 4.75 -25.41 -10.97
C ASN A 5 3.77 -26.32 -10.20
N SER A 6 4.01 -26.59 -8.92
CA SER A 6 3.30 -27.67 -8.21
C SER A 6 1.89 -27.32 -7.71
N ALA A 7 1.53 -26.04 -7.57
CA ALA A 7 0.27 -25.63 -6.96
C ALA A 7 -0.47 -24.48 -7.68
N PRO A 8 -0.59 -24.47 -9.01
CA PRO A 8 -1.08 -23.31 -9.77
C PRO A 8 -2.52 -22.92 -9.44
N ILE A 9 -3.34 -23.86 -8.97
CA ILE A 9 -4.74 -23.57 -8.58
C ILE A 9 -4.77 -22.89 -7.23
N LEU A 10 -4.00 -23.38 -6.25
CA LEU A 10 -3.92 -22.77 -4.91
C LEU A 10 -3.36 -21.35 -5.01
N ASP A 11 -2.29 -21.15 -5.77
CA ASP A 11 -1.66 -19.85 -5.98
C ASP A 11 -2.66 -18.86 -6.60
N ARG A 12 -3.35 -19.27 -7.66
CA ARG A 12 -4.37 -18.44 -8.33
C ARG A 12 -5.50 -18.04 -7.39
N VAL A 13 -6.06 -19.00 -6.65
CA VAL A 13 -7.15 -18.73 -5.72
C VAL A 13 -6.68 -17.84 -4.57
N SER A 14 -5.49 -18.09 -4.03
CA SER A 14 -4.92 -17.29 -2.94
C SER A 14 -4.63 -15.86 -3.36
N ILE A 15 -4.02 -15.66 -4.53
CA ILE A 15 -3.72 -14.32 -5.07
C ILE A 15 -5.02 -13.52 -5.22
N ILE A 16 -6.05 -14.08 -5.86
CA ILE A 16 -7.33 -13.38 -6.02
C ILE A 16 -7.96 -13.10 -4.67
N PHE A 17 -8.01 -14.10 -3.78
CA PHE A 17 -8.63 -13.95 -2.46
C PHE A 17 -7.99 -12.83 -1.64
N PHE A 18 -6.65 -12.80 -1.54
CA PHE A 18 -5.96 -11.77 -0.74
C PHE A 18 -5.98 -10.39 -1.41
N ASN A 19 -5.97 -10.31 -2.73
CA ASN A 19 -6.23 -9.03 -3.41
C ASN A 19 -7.65 -8.49 -3.06
N MET A 20 -8.64 -9.37 -2.99
CA MET A 20 -10.00 -8.99 -2.60
C MET A 20 -10.09 -8.55 -1.13
N THR A 21 -9.32 -9.15 -0.22
CA THR A 21 -9.29 -8.70 1.18
C THR A 21 -8.69 -7.31 1.36
N ASP A 22 -7.88 -6.83 0.43
CA ASP A 22 -7.29 -5.49 0.46
C ASP A 22 -8.14 -4.46 -0.32
N ALA A 23 -8.74 -4.86 -1.44
CA ALA A 23 -9.44 -3.95 -2.35
C ALA A 23 -10.96 -3.86 -2.09
N GLU A 24 -11.61 -4.91 -1.58
CA GLU A 24 -13.07 -5.00 -1.38
C GLU A 24 -13.41 -5.94 -0.24
N THR A 25 -12.85 -5.70 0.95
CA THR A 25 -13.11 -6.59 2.11
C THR A 25 -14.53 -6.43 2.64
N THR A 26 -15.02 -7.52 3.22
CA THR A 26 -16.26 -7.61 3.99
C THR A 26 -15.97 -8.34 5.30
N ASP A 27 -16.87 -8.26 6.28
CA ASP A 27 -16.73 -9.01 7.55
C ASP A 27 -16.53 -10.52 7.29
N SER A 28 -17.23 -11.06 6.30
CA SER A 28 -17.10 -12.47 5.91
C SER A 28 -15.73 -12.80 5.30
N LEU A 29 -15.21 -11.94 4.42
CA LEU A 29 -13.87 -12.11 3.84
C LEU A 29 -12.79 -11.95 4.92
N THR A 30 -12.94 -10.98 5.80
CA THR A 30 -12.06 -10.76 6.95
C THR A 30 -12.03 -11.99 7.88
N ALA A 31 -13.19 -12.51 8.28
CA ALA A 31 -13.28 -13.71 9.11
C ALA A 31 -12.65 -14.94 8.42
N LEU A 32 -12.86 -15.07 7.12
CA LEU A 32 -12.29 -16.16 6.32
C LEU A 32 -10.77 -16.02 6.20
N SER A 33 -10.24 -14.82 6.00
CA SER A 33 -8.79 -14.58 5.91
C SER A 33 -8.07 -14.97 7.21
N ILE A 34 -8.62 -14.59 8.37
CA ILE A 34 -8.10 -14.97 9.68
C ILE A 34 -8.09 -16.49 9.85
N LYS A 35 -9.14 -17.18 9.36
CA LYS A 35 -9.24 -18.65 9.43
C LYS A 35 -8.27 -19.36 8.50
N LEU A 36 -8.05 -18.82 7.29
CA LEU A 36 -7.22 -19.45 6.26
C LEU A 36 -5.72 -19.19 6.43
N ALA A 37 -5.33 -18.04 6.98
CA ALA A 37 -3.92 -17.69 7.11
C ALA A 37 -3.08 -18.74 7.85
N PRO A 38 -3.48 -19.27 9.02
CA PRO A 38 -2.73 -20.33 9.68
C PRO A 38 -2.69 -21.65 8.89
N VAL A 39 -3.75 -21.98 8.13
CA VAL A 39 -3.81 -23.17 7.27
C VAL A 39 -2.83 -23.07 6.12
N LEU A 40 -2.77 -21.92 5.46
CA LEU A 40 -1.83 -21.65 4.37
C LEU A 40 -0.39 -21.59 4.90
N SER A 41 -0.17 -20.99 6.07
CA SER A 41 1.13 -21.00 6.74
C SER A 41 1.60 -22.43 7.03
N GLU A 42 0.75 -23.28 7.58
CA GLU A 42 1.06 -24.69 7.82
C GLU A 42 1.34 -25.45 6.52
N HIS A 43 0.57 -25.21 5.47
CA HIS A 43 0.80 -25.80 4.16
C HIS A 43 2.18 -25.42 3.59
N ASN A 44 2.55 -24.16 3.66
CA ASN A 44 3.84 -23.65 3.22
C ASN A 44 4.99 -24.27 4.05
N ASP A 45 4.81 -24.38 5.37
CA ASP A 45 5.79 -25.02 6.25
C ASP A 45 5.92 -26.53 5.96
N ASN A 46 4.83 -27.22 5.61
CA ASN A 46 4.87 -28.64 5.23
C ASN A 46 5.67 -28.90 3.93
N ILE A 47 5.76 -27.91 3.06
CA ILE A 47 6.64 -27.96 1.87
C ILE A 47 8.06 -27.55 2.24
N SER A 48 8.24 -26.37 2.82
CA SER A 48 9.55 -25.74 3.01
C SER A 48 10.40 -26.43 4.10
N LEU A 49 9.77 -27.07 5.08
CA LEU A 49 10.43 -27.86 6.14
C LEU A 49 10.43 -29.37 5.85
N ASN A 50 10.07 -29.79 4.62
CA ASN A 50 10.10 -31.20 4.26
C ASN A 50 11.54 -31.68 4.03
N GLY A 51 12.10 -32.41 4.97
CA GLY A 51 13.48 -32.90 4.92
C GLY A 51 13.78 -33.81 3.71
N LYS A 52 12.80 -34.60 3.24
CA LYS A 52 13.01 -35.47 2.05
C LYS A 52 13.04 -34.62 0.78
N LEU A 53 12.20 -33.59 0.68
CA LEU A 53 12.18 -32.67 -0.44
C LEU A 53 13.43 -31.81 -0.44
N PHE A 54 13.81 -31.25 0.72
CA PHE A 54 15.04 -30.48 0.86
C PHE A 54 16.29 -31.31 0.47
N LYS A 55 16.36 -32.55 0.91
CA LYS A 55 17.49 -33.43 0.51
C LYS A 55 17.61 -33.53 -1.02
N ARG A 56 16.50 -33.70 -1.73
CA ARG A 56 16.52 -33.78 -3.21
C ARG A 56 16.98 -32.46 -3.85
N VAL A 57 16.53 -31.32 -3.33
CA VAL A 57 16.97 -29.99 -3.81
C VAL A 57 18.46 -29.79 -3.54
N ASN A 58 18.93 -30.14 -2.34
CA ASN A 58 20.35 -30.08 -1.97
C ASN A 58 21.21 -30.99 -2.83
N ASP A 59 20.80 -32.24 -3.08
CA ASP A 59 21.53 -33.17 -3.93
C ASP A 59 21.73 -32.64 -5.36
N VAL A 60 20.76 -31.92 -5.91
CA VAL A 60 20.87 -31.22 -7.21
C VAL A 60 21.79 -30.00 -7.09
N TYR A 61 21.62 -29.19 -6.02
CA TYR A 61 22.40 -27.98 -5.78
C TYR A 61 23.91 -28.29 -5.66
N GLN A 62 24.27 -29.35 -4.95
CA GLN A 62 25.68 -29.78 -4.81
C GLN A 62 26.33 -30.24 -6.12
N LYS A 63 25.54 -30.59 -7.12
CA LYS A 63 25.99 -31.04 -8.45
C LYS A 63 25.86 -29.95 -9.53
N LYS A 64 25.45 -28.71 -9.18
CA LYS A 64 25.10 -27.66 -10.12
C LYS A 64 26.16 -27.42 -11.20
N ASP A 65 27.44 -27.42 -10.83
CA ASP A 65 28.53 -27.13 -11.74
C ASP A 65 28.77 -28.26 -12.80
N SER A 66 28.19 -29.44 -12.59
CA SER A 66 28.27 -30.60 -13.50
C SER A 66 26.99 -30.80 -14.36
N LEU A 67 25.96 -30.00 -14.16
CA LEU A 67 24.64 -30.22 -14.77
C LEU A 67 24.41 -29.44 -16.08
N ASN A 68 25.38 -28.66 -16.54
CA ASN A 68 25.25 -27.81 -17.73
C ASN A 68 23.92 -27.00 -17.77
N LEU A 69 23.57 -26.37 -16.64
CA LEU A 69 22.36 -25.59 -16.50
C LEU A 69 22.44 -24.29 -17.33
N THR A 70 21.29 -23.81 -17.84
CA THR A 70 21.20 -22.46 -18.35
C THR A 70 21.28 -21.46 -17.18
N SER A 71 21.61 -20.21 -17.45
CA SER A 71 21.66 -19.15 -16.42
C SER A 71 20.34 -19.00 -15.64
N GLU A 72 19.20 -19.17 -16.31
CA GLU A 72 17.88 -19.15 -15.71
C GLU A 72 17.67 -20.36 -14.78
N GLN A 73 18.03 -21.55 -15.23
CA GLN A 73 17.94 -22.77 -14.42
C GLN A 73 18.87 -22.73 -13.20
N GLU A 74 20.10 -22.21 -13.37
CA GLU A 74 21.02 -22.00 -12.26
C GLU A 74 20.45 -21.01 -11.23
N ARG A 75 19.88 -19.91 -11.70
CA ARG A 75 19.23 -18.91 -10.85
C ARG A 75 18.04 -19.50 -10.10
N LEU A 76 17.18 -20.27 -10.77
CA LEU A 76 16.03 -20.94 -10.15
C LEU A 76 16.49 -21.93 -9.07
N LEU A 77 17.53 -22.70 -9.35
CA LEU A 77 18.09 -23.66 -8.39
C LEU A 77 18.67 -22.94 -7.16
N ASP A 78 19.45 -21.87 -7.36
CA ASP A 78 20.03 -21.08 -6.27
C ASP A 78 18.92 -20.47 -5.38
N LYS A 79 17.93 -19.84 -5.98
CA LYS A 79 16.79 -19.26 -5.24
C LYS A 79 15.97 -20.33 -4.53
N THR A 80 15.74 -21.46 -5.14
CA THR A 80 15.01 -22.58 -4.52
C THR A 80 15.76 -23.13 -3.32
N TYR A 81 17.05 -23.41 -3.46
CA TYR A 81 17.88 -23.89 -2.36
C TYR A 81 17.92 -22.91 -1.19
N LYS A 82 18.18 -21.63 -1.47
CA LYS A 82 18.18 -20.57 -0.45
C LYS A 82 16.82 -20.42 0.24
N ARG A 83 15.71 -20.52 -0.49
CA ARG A 83 14.37 -20.50 0.11
C ARG A 83 14.19 -21.60 1.15
N PHE A 84 14.61 -22.83 0.88
CA PHE A 84 14.56 -23.92 1.86
C PHE A 84 15.42 -23.65 3.09
N ILE A 85 16.67 -23.22 2.91
CA ILE A 85 17.57 -22.88 4.03
C ILE A 85 16.97 -21.77 4.89
N ARG A 86 16.52 -20.68 4.26
CA ARG A 86 15.94 -19.53 4.95
C ARG A 86 14.59 -19.84 5.60
N SER A 87 13.92 -20.88 5.14
CA SER A 87 12.71 -21.41 5.80
C SER A 87 13.03 -22.39 6.93
N GLY A 88 14.29 -22.71 7.19
CA GLY A 88 14.70 -23.56 8.30
C GLY A 88 14.76 -25.06 7.98
N ALA A 89 14.82 -25.46 6.70
CA ALA A 89 14.87 -26.88 6.30
C ALA A 89 16.07 -27.66 6.87
N ASN A 90 17.13 -26.95 7.24
CA ASN A 90 18.36 -27.49 7.86
C ASN A 90 18.36 -27.47 9.39
N LEU A 91 17.29 -26.97 10.03
CA LEU A 91 17.16 -26.96 11.48
C LEU A 91 16.83 -28.34 12.04
N GLY A 92 17.16 -28.57 13.30
CA GLY A 92 16.72 -29.74 14.04
C GLY A 92 15.20 -29.75 14.27
N GLU A 93 14.63 -30.92 14.54
CA GLU A 93 13.17 -31.13 14.66
C GLU A 93 12.50 -30.21 15.71
N LYS A 94 13.16 -30.00 16.85
CA LYS A 94 12.68 -29.09 17.91
C LYS A 94 12.54 -27.66 17.40
N ASP A 95 13.56 -27.16 16.71
CA ASP A 95 13.57 -25.77 16.21
C ASP A 95 12.61 -25.60 15.03
N GLN A 96 12.47 -26.62 14.18
CA GLN A 96 11.43 -26.62 13.13
C GLN A 96 10.03 -26.58 13.71
N THR A 97 9.76 -27.32 14.79
CA THR A 97 8.45 -27.29 15.50
C THR A 97 8.18 -25.88 16.01
N ARG A 98 9.16 -25.26 16.67
CA ARG A 98 9.00 -23.91 17.19
C ARG A 98 8.82 -22.88 16.05
N LEU A 99 9.55 -23.01 14.96
CA LEU A 99 9.42 -22.14 13.79
C LEU A 99 8.02 -22.20 13.16
N ARG A 100 7.41 -23.40 13.08
CA ARG A 100 6.01 -23.57 12.65
C ARG A 100 5.01 -22.79 13.53
N GLU A 101 5.17 -22.88 14.86
CA GLU A 101 4.34 -22.12 15.79
C GLU A 101 4.47 -20.62 15.55
N ILE A 102 5.70 -20.12 15.43
CA ILE A 102 5.99 -18.70 15.15
C ILE A 102 5.35 -18.26 13.81
N ASN A 103 5.52 -19.02 12.75
CA ASN A 103 4.95 -18.67 11.44
C ASN A 103 3.42 -18.61 11.49
N LYS A 104 2.79 -19.57 12.14
CA LYS A 104 1.34 -19.63 12.33
C LYS A 104 0.82 -18.42 13.12
N GLU A 105 1.49 -18.06 14.21
CA GLU A 105 1.10 -16.91 15.03
C GLU A 105 1.30 -15.58 14.26
N LEU A 106 2.44 -15.40 13.60
CA LEU A 106 2.73 -14.23 12.79
C LEU A 106 1.72 -14.03 11.65
N SER A 107 1.25 -15.11 11.01
CA SER A 107 0.26 -15.02 9.93
C SER A 107 -1.06 -14.43 10.40
N THR A 108 -1.51 -14.78 11.61
CA THR A 108 -2.74 -14.23 12.20
C THR A 108 -2.55 -12.80 12.71
N LEU A 109 -1.43 -12.54 13.41
CA LEU A 109 -1.15 -11.22 13.99
C LEU A 109 -1.05 -10.13 12.90
N GLY A 110 -0.48 -10.45 11.74
CA GLY A 110 -0.39 -9.51 10.61
C GLY A 110 -1.76 -9.08 10.10
N ILE A 111 -2.67 -10.05 9.90
CA ILE A 111 -4.05 -9.76 9.46
C ILE A 111 -4.80 -8.96 10.53
N THR A 112 -4.69 -9.35 11.80
CA THR A 112 -5.32 -8.64 12.91
C THR A 112 -4.86 -7.18 12.97
N PHE A 113 -3.55 -6.95 12.81
CA PHE A 113 -2.99 -5.60 12.79
C PHE A 113 -3.61 -4.73 11.67
N SER A 114 -3.67 -5.26 10.45
CA SER A 114 -4.21 -4.53 9.31
C SER A 114 -5.71 -4.23 9.47
N ASN A 115 -6.48 -5.21 9.94
CA ASN A 115 -7.91 -5.05 10.18
C ASN A 115 -8.20 -4.01 11.27
N ASN A 116 -7.44 -4.00 12.36
CA ASN A 116 -7.59 -3.00 13.41
C ASN A 116 -7.37 -1.58 12.89
N VAL A 117 -6.33 -1.37 12.05
CA VAL A 117 -6.08 -0.07 11.42
C VAL A 117 -7.22 0.32 10.47
N LEU A 118 -7.72 -0.62 9.67
CA LEU A 118 -8.84 -0.37 8.76
C LEU A 118 -10.12 -0.02 9.51
N ASN A 119 -10.44 -0.77 10.56
CA ASN A 119 -11.62 -0.53 11.39
C ASN A 119 -11.61 0.86 12.02
N GLU A 120 -10.48 1.29 12.59
CA GLU A 120 -10.38 2.64 13.15
C GLU A 120 -10.43 3.73 12.08
N ASN A 121 -9.84 3.47 10.91
CA ASN A 121 -9.94 4.40 9.78
C ASN A 121 -11.40 4.62 9.36
N ASN A 122 -12.21 3.56 9.36
CA ASN A 122 -13.62 3.61 8.99
C ASN A 122 -14.54 4.12 10.11
N ALA A 123 -14.17 3.88 11.37
CA ALA A 123 -14.97 4.29 12.52
C ALA A 123 -14.90 5.79 12.82
N PHE A 124 -13.82 6.45 12.42
CA PHE A 124 -13.68 7.88 12.69
C PHE A 124 -14.58 8.71 11.77
N GLN A 125 -15.41 9.56 12.39
CA GLN A 125 -16.32 10.49 11.74
C GLN A 125 -16.24 11.84 12.44
N LEU A 126 -15.81 12.87 11.72
CA LEU A 126 -15.83 14.25 12.16
C LEU A 126 -16.99 14.98 11.47
N PHE A 127 -18.12 15.10 12.18
CA PHE A 127 -19.23 15.92 11.72
C PHE A 127 -19.03 17.37 12.11
N VAL A 128 -19.16 18.26 11.12
CA VAL A 128 -19.19 19.71 11.32
C VAL A 128 -20.62 20.19 11.10
N ASP A 129 -21.15 20.93 12.06
CA ASP A 129 -22.55 21.41 12.07
C ASP A 129 -22.67 22.87 11.67
N LYS A 130 -21.57 23.65 11.80
CA LYS A 130 -21.59 25.09 11.59
C LYS A 130 -20.77 25.45 10.37
N GLU A 131 -21.35 26.32 9.53
CA GLU A 131 -20.68 26.80 8.32
C GLU A 131 -19.39 27.59 8.62
N GLU A 132 -19.38 28.32 9.75
CA GLU A 132 -18.20 29.06 10.20
C GLU A 132 -16.96 28.17 10.41
N ASP A 133 -17.14 26.90 10.81
CA ASP A 133 -16.07 25.92 11.03
C ASP A 133 -15.51 25.36 9.70
N LEU A 134 -16.12 25.66 8.57
CA LEU A 134 -15.65 25.31 7.23
C LEU A 134 -14.75 26.37 6.60
N ALA A 135 -14.41 27.43 7.34
CA ALA A 135 -13.58 28.52 6.83
C ALA A 135 -12.27 27.96 6.24
N GLY A 136 -11.89 28.47 5.07
CA GLY A 136 -10.72 28.06 4.31
C GLY A 136 -10.92 26.83 3.41
N LEU A 137 -11.94 25.99 3.67
CA LEU A 137 -12.19 24.79 2.85
C LEU A 137 -12.74 25.17 1.46
N PRO A 138 -12.17 24.62 0.37
CA PRO A 138 -12.65 24.83 -0.99
C PRO A 138 -14.09 24.33 -1.18
N GLU A 139 -14.83 24.95 -2.09
CA GLU A 139 -16.24 24.65 -2.34
C GLU A 139 -16.46 23.18 -2.76
N TRP A 140 -15.63 22.66 -3.68
CA TRP A 140 -15.71 21.26 -4.09
C TRP A 140 -15.57 20.28 -2.92
N PHE A 141 -14.72 20.62 -1.93
CA PHE A 141 -14.48 19.79 -0.77
C PHE A 141 -15.63 19.86 0.25
N ARG A 142 -16.25 21.06 0.41
CA ARG A 142 -17.46 21.22 1.22
C ARG A 142 -18.63 20.42 0.62
N GLN A 143 -18.79 20.45 -0.72
CA GLN A 143 -19.82 19.66 -1.41
C GLN A 143 -19.61 18.17 -1.23
N SER A 144 -18.37 17.66 -1.38
CA SER A 144 -18.04 16.26 -1.13
C SER A 144 -18.37 15.86 0.32
N ALA A 145 -17.98 16.67 1.30
CA ALA A 145 -18.25 16.42 2.71
C ALA A 145 -19.75 16.45 3.05
N ALA A 146 -20.54 17.28 2.37
CA ALA A 146 -21.99 17.34 2.53
C ALA A 146 -22.68 16.07 1.97
N GLU A 147 -22.26 15.57 0.81
CA GLU A 147 -22.80 14.32 0.25
C GLU A 147 -22.39 13.11 1.12
N GLU A 148 -21.17 13.08 1.66
CA GLU A 148 -20.74 12.04 2.61
C GLU A 148 -21.59 12.08 3.90
N ALA A 149 -21.87 13.26 4.45
CA ALA A 149 -22.74 13.41 5.62
C ALA A 149 -24.16 12.96 5.34
N LYS A 150 -24.72 13.30 4.17
CA LYS A 150 -26.04 12.85 3.72
C LYS A 150 -26.10 11.32 3.57
N ALA A 151 -25.07 10.71 2.97
CA ALA A 151 -24.95 9.26 2.86
C ALA A 151 -24.85 8.57 4.24
N ALA A 152 -24.22 9.23 5.22
CA ALA A 152 -24.17 8.80 6.62
C ALA A 152 -25.45 9.09 7.43
N GLY A 153 -26.54 9.56 6.79
CA GLY A 153 -27.82 9.84 7.44
C GLY A 153 -27.86 11.15 8.25
N GLN A 154 -26.93 12.08 7.99
CA GLN A 154 -26.82 13.39 8.66
C GLN A 154 -26.91 14.56 7.65
N PRO A 155 -28.02 14.71 6.90
CA PRO A 155 -28.18 15.79 5.93
C PRO A 155 -28.09 17.15 6.63
N GLY A 156 -27.49 18.15 5.97
CA GLY A 156 -27.28 19.49 6.53
C GLY A 156 -26.00 19.65 7.36
N LYS A 157 -25.20 18.60 7.46
CA LYS A 157 -23.86 18.63 8.05
C LYS A 157 -22.79 18.34 7.01
N TRP A 158 -21.53 18.37 7.45
CA TRP A 158 -20.36 18.00 6.65
C TRP A 158 -19.58 16.90 7.38
N LEU A 159 -19.26 15.81 6.67
CA LEU A 159 -18.52 14.68 7.24
C LEU A 159 -17.10 14.66 6.69
N PHE A 160 -16.14 14.62 7.60
CA PHE A 160 -14.72 14.41 7.30
C PHE A 160 -14.24 13.11 7.94
N THR A 161 -13.43 12.35 7.20
CA THR A 161 -12.95 11.03 7.58
C THR A 161 -11.41 10.97 7.57
N LEU A 162 -10.83 9.81 7.96
CA LEU A 162 -9.39 9.60 7.91
C LEU A 162 -8.86 9.15 6.53
N HIS A 163 -9.73 8.94 5.54
CA HIS A 163 -9.28 8.67 4.17
C HIS A 163 -8.49 9.85 3.61
N ASN A 164 -7.45 9.56 2.82
CA ASN A 164 -6.55 10.60 2.30
C ASN A 164 -7.28 11.72 1.56
N ALA A 165 -8.25 11.37 0.71
CA ALA A 165 -9.05 12.34 -0.04
C ALA A 165 -9.89 13.27 0.85
N SER A 166 -10.15 12.91 2.12
CA SER A 166 -10.84 13.74 3.10
C SER A 166 -9.87 14.43 4.06
N ARG A 167 -8.96 13.68 4.65
CA ARG A 167 -8.04 14.16 5.68
C ARG A 167 -7.02 15.18 5.15
N LEU A 168 -6.39 14.90 4.01
CA LEU A 168 -5.32 15.77 3.51
C LEU A 168 -5.83 17.16 3.14
N PRO A 169 -6.90 17.31 2.32
CA PRO A 169 -7.46 18.64 2.05
C PRO A 169 -7.93 19.35 3.32
N PHE A 170 -8.49 18.61 4.31
CA PHE A 170 -8.87 19.21 5.58
C PHE A 170 -7.69 19.82 6.31
N LEU A 171 -6.57 19.10 6.45
CA LEU A 171 -5.33 19.59 7.07
C LEU A 171 -4.69 20.74 6.28
N GLN A 172 -4.89 20.78 4.98
CA GLN A 172 -4.29 21.73 4.05
C GLN A 172 -5.02 23.06 4.03
N TYR A 173 -6.37 23.03 4.10
CA TYR A 173 -7.18 24.22 3.86
C TYR A 173 -7.96 24.73 5.07
N SER A 174 -8.35 23.87 6.02
CA SER A 174 -9.20 24.29 7.14
C SER A 174 -8.51 25.37 7.99
N GLU A 175 -9.18 26.50 8.21
CA GLU A 175 -8.72 27.54 9.15
C GLU A 175 -8.95 27.15 10.61
N ASN A 176 -9.85 26.17 10.87
CA ASN A 176 -10.15 25.71 12.22
C ASN A 176 -9.05 24.79 12.76
N ARG A 177 -8.09 25.41 13.46
CA ARG A 177 -6.93 24.72 14.04
C ARG A 177 -7.30 23.58 15.00
N PRO A 178 -8.25 23.73 15.94
CA PRO A 178 -8.72 22.63 16.79
C PRO A 178 -9.21 21.42 16.02
N LEU A 179 -9.94 21.60 14.91
CA LEU A 179 -10.42 20.50 14.09
C LEU A 179 -9.28 19.86 13.28
N ARG A 180 -8.27 20.64 12.82
CA ARG A 180 -7.06 20.05 12.24
C ARG A 180 -6.31 19.17 13.26
N GLU A 181 -6.17 19.63 14.50
CA GLU A 181 -5.58 18.85 15.58
C GLU A 181 -6.34 17.55 15.83
N GLN A 182 -7.67 17.61 15.87
CA GLN A 182 -8.53 16.46 16.12
C GLN A 182 -8.34 15.38 15.03
N ILE A 183 -8.45 15.75 13.75
CA ILE A 183 -8.33 14.80 12.64
C ILE A 183 -6.89 14.26 12.52
N TYR A 184 -5.87 15.10 12.77
CA TYR A 184 -4.49 14.67 12.77
C TYR A 184 -4.22 13.65 13.87
N LYS A 185 -4.63 13.95 15.12
CA LYS A 185 -4.43 13.04 16.26
C LYS A 185 -5.20 11.73 16.08
N ALA A 186 -6.41 11.77 15.56
CA ALA A 186 -7.15 10.56 15.24
C ALA A 186 -6.40 9.67 14.24
N TYR A 187 -5.80 10.27 13.21
CA TYR A 187 -5.06 9.54 12.20
C TYR A 187 -3.78 8.88 12.75
N ILE A 188 -2.96 9.62 13.52
CA ILE A 188 -1.69 9.08 14.02
C ILE A 188 -1.85 8.10 15.18
N ASN A 189 -3.00 8.13 15.88
CA ASN A 189 -3.29 7.23 16.99
C ASN A 189 -4.10 5.98 16.58
N ARG A 190 -4.28 5.71 15.31
CA ARG A 190 -4.93 4.46 14.87
C ARG A 190 -4.19 3.24 15.41
N GLY A 191 -4.92 2.30 16.00
CA GLY A 191 -4.35 1.15 16.67
C GLY A 191 -3.69 1.47 18.04
N ASN A 192 -3.95 2.63 18.63
CA ASN A 192 -3.34 3.07 19.90
C ASN A 192 -4.37 3.69 20.88
N ASN A 193 -5.64 3.29 20.80
CA ASN A 193 -6.73 3.92 21.54
C ASN A 193 -7.18 3.11 22.79
N ASN A 194 -6.51 2.02 23.15
CA ASN A 194 -6.85 1.11 24.26
C ASN A 194 -8.27 0.52 24.13
N ASP A 195 -8.72 0.27 22.91
CA ASP A 195 -10.01 -0.31 22.56
C ASP A 195 -9.86 -1.69 21.87
N GLY A 196 -10.93 -2.17 21.24
CA GLY A 196 -10.93 -3.45 20.53
C GLY A 196 -10.01 -3.51 19.30
N ASN A 197 -9.57 -2.37 18.77
CA ASN A 197 -8.69 -2.24 17.63
C ASN A 197 -7.24 -1.87 18.01
N ASP A 198 -6.90 -1.94 19.31
CA ASP A 198 -5.55 -1.59 19.79
C ASP A 198 -4.49 -2.58 19.29
N ASN A 199 -3.43 -2.07 18.70
CA ASN A 199 -2.35 -2.86 18.12
C ASN A 199 -1.06 -2.95 18.95
N LYS A 200 -1.00 -2.33 20.13
CA LYS A 200 0.23 -2.32 20.95
C LYS A 200 0.70 -3.73 21.31
N GLU A 201 -0.22 -4.59 21.76
CA GLU A 201 0.12 -5.98 22.09
C GLU A 201 0.45 -6.80 20.83
N ASN A 202 -0.25 -6.58 19.71
CA ASN A 202 0.07 -7.21 18.43
C ASN A 202 1.49 -6.85 17.99
N ILE A 203 1.87 -5.57 18.05
CA ILE A 203 3.23 -5.10 17.72
C ILE A 203 4.26 -5.77 18.61
N ARG A 204 4.03 -5.80 19.94
CA ARG A 204 4.94 -6.44 20.90
C ARG A 204 5.18 -7.91 20.53
N LYS A 205 4.11 -8.66 20.26
CA LYS A 205 4.20 -10.07 19.87
C LYS A 205 4.92 -10.23 18.53
N ILE A 206 4.54 -9.47 17.51
CA ILE A 206 5.16 -9.53 16.19
C ILE A 206 6.68 -9.30 16.27
N VAL A 207 7.11 -8.26 17.01
CA VAL A 207 8.54 -7.95 17.14
C VAL A 207 9.29 -9.06 17.88
N SER A 208 8.72 -9.57 18.97
CA SER A 208 9.33 -10.68 19.74
C SER A 208 9.44 -11.96 18.94
N LEU A 209 8.39 -12.35 18.22
CA LEU A 209 8.37 -13.56 17.39
C LEU A 209 9.31 -13.43 16.18
N ARG A 210 9.40 -12.24 15.58
CA ARG A 210 10.36 -11.97 14.49
C ARG A 210 11.79 -12.08 14.96
N LEU A 211 12.12 -11.59 16.15
CA LEU A 211 13.46 -11.75 16.73
C LEU A 211 13.77 -13.22 17.00
N GLU A 212 12.86 -13.95 17.63
CA GLU A 212 13.01 -15.38 17.89
C GLU A 212 13.20 -16.17 16.58
N LYS A 213 12.40 -15.88 15.56
CA LYS A 213 12.55 -16.46 14.21
C LYS A 213 13.94 -16.22 13.62
N ALA A 214 14.41 -14.97 13.69
CA ALA A 214 15.74 -14.62 13.18
C ALA A 214 16.84 -15.39 13.90
N ASN A 215 16.78 -15.48 15.23
CA ASN A 215 17.75 -16.21 16.04
C ASN A 215 17.76 -17.72 15.72
N LEU A 216 16.59 -18.34 15.57
CA LEU A 216 16.47 -19.75 15.14
C LEU A 216 17.13 -20.00 13.77
N LEU A 217 17.05 -19.01 12.88
CA LEU A 217 17.64 -19.08 11.53
C LEU A 217 19.10 -18.61 11.47
N GLY A 218 19.73 -18.32 12.61
CA GLY A 218 21.15 -17.96 12.71
C GLY A 218 21.47 -16.49 12.48
N PHE A 219 20.47 -15.61 12.57
CA PHE A 219 20.64 -14.16 12.46
C PHE A 219 20.49 -13.49 13.83
N ASP A 220 21.26 -12.45 14.07
CA ASP A 220 21.25 -11.64 15.30
C ASP A 220 20.01 -10.75 15.44
N CYS A 221 19.40 -10.36 14.31
CA CYS A 221 18.17 -9.60 14.28
C CYS A 221 17.35 -9.88 13.02
N TYR A 222 16.04 -9.56 13.08
CA TYR A 222 15.12 -9.79 11.97
C TYR A 222 15.46 -8.93 10.74
N ALA A 223 16.00 -7.73 10.94
CA ALA A 223 16.44 -6.88 9.83
C ALA A 223 17.52 -7.55 9.00
N ASN A 224 18.56 -8.14 9.63
CA ASN A 224 19.61 -8.85 8.93
C ASN A 224 19.09 -10.11 8.23
N PHE A 225 18.15 -10.83 8.84
CA PHE A 225 17.46 -11.95 8.17
C PHE A 225 16.76 -11.50 6.89
N VAL A 226 16.00 -10.41 6.92
CA VAL A 226 15.27 -9.92 5.74
C VAL A 226 16.24 -9.40 4.68
N LEU A 227 17.25 -8.64 5.08
CA LEU A 227 18.16 -7.94 4.17
C LEU A 227 19.16 -8.84 3.45
N ASP A 228 19.45 -10.02 3.97
CA ASP A 228 20.43 -10.98 3.44
C ASP A 228 20.28 -11.25 1.92
N GLU A 229 19.04 -11.41 1.44
CA GLU A 229 18.73 -11.65 0.02
C GLU A 229 18.26 -10.39 -0.73
N THR A 230 18.41 -9.21 -0.13
CA THR A 230 18.06 -7.93 -0.77
C THR A 230 19.30 -7.22 -1.31
N MET A 231 19.11 -6.14 -2.07
CA MET A 231 20.19 -5.30 -2.60
C MET A 231 21.03 -4.66 -1.48
N ALA A 232 20.42 -4.34 -0.35
CA ALA A 232 21.08 -3.72 0.80
C ALA A 232 22.01 -4.67 1.57
N LYS A 233 21.77 -5.99 1.53
CA LYS A 233 22.57 -7.07 2.16
C LYS A 233 22.50 -7.12 3.68
N ASN A 234 22.61 -6.01 4.39
CA ASN A 234 22.66 -5.93 5.85
C ASN A 234 22.18 -4.58 6.38
N ALA A 235 21.92 -4.52 7.68
CA ALA A 235 21.45 -3.33 8.36
C ALA A 235 22.45 -2.15 8.30
N ASN A 236 23.75 -2.43 8.30
CA ASN A 236 24.77 -1.38 8.27
C ASN A 236 24.73 -0.61 6.95
N ASN A 237 24.53 -1.28 5.81
CA ASN A 237 24.38 -0.62 4.50
C ASN A 237 23.14 0.26 4.47
N VAL A 238 22.01 -0.22 5.03
CA VAL A 238 20.78 0.56 5.16
C VAL A 238 21.02 1.79 6.02
N MET A 239 21.60 1.63 7.22
CA MET A 239 21.87 2.73 8.12
C MET A 239 22.86 3.75 7.56
N SER A 240 23.87 3.30 6.81
CA SER A 240 24.78 4.21 6.10
C SER A 240 24.06 5.10 5.12
N LEU A 241 23.17 4.53 4.29
CA LEU A 241 22.36 5.31 3.35
C LEU A 241 21.43 6.29 4.08
N LEU A 242 20.69 5.79 5.08
CA LEU A 242 19.74 6.61 5.84
C LEU A 242 20.44 7.74 6.59
N ASN A 243 21.58 7.49 7.25
CA ASN A 243 22.33 8.51 7.97
C ASN A 243 22.91 9.57 7.02
N ASN A 244 23.37 9.16 5.85
CA ASN A 244 23.82 10.09 4.82
C ASN A 244 22.67 11.02 4.38
N LEU A 245 21.52 10.46 4.01
CA LEU A 245 20.33 11.24 3.64
C LEU A 245 19.87 12.15 4.80
N TRP A 246 19.83 11.62 6.02
CA TRP A 246 19.40 12.34 7.21
C TRP A 246 20.26 13.57 7.51
N SER A 247 21.57 13.48 7.27
CA SER A 247 22.50 14.59 7.49
C SER A 247 22.16 15.83 6.66
N TYR A 248 21.56 15.67 5.50
CA TYR A 248 21.08 16.75 4.60
C TYR A 248 19.60 17.08 4.84
N ALA A 249 18.77 16.08 5.04
CA ALA A 249 17.31 16.26 5.16
C ALA A 249 16.93 16.98 6.47
N LEU A 250 17.55 16.63 7.59
CA LEU A 250 17.18 17.20 8.89
C LEU A 250 17.43 18.71 8.98
N PRO A 251 18.59 19.27 8.56
CA PRO A 251 18.79 20.72 8.53
C PRO A 251 17.77 21.43 7.63
N LYS A 252 17.44 20.84 6.49
CA LYS A 252 16.44 21.38 5.56
C LYS A 252 15.05 21.42 6.21
N ALA A 253 14.60 20.32 6.80
CA ALA A 253 13.31 20.25 7.50
C ALA A 253 13.21 21.26 8.65
N LYS A 254 14.30 21.48 9.41
CA LYS A 254 14.33 22.50 10.46
C LYS A 254 14.24 23.92 9.91
N ALA A 255 14.88 24.19 8.77
CA ALA A 255 14.78 25.47 8.10
C ALA A 255 13.35 25.74 7.60
N GLU A 256 12.71 24.73 6.99
CA GLU A 256 11.32 24.80 6.57
C GLU A 256 10.37 25.01 7.74
N ALA A 257 10.52 24.26 8.84
CA ALA A 257 9.73 24.50 10.07
C ALA A 257 9.86 25.93 10.59
N THR A 258 11.08 26.49 10.53
CA THR A 258 11.32 27.90 10.95
C THR A 258 10.62 28.89 10.01
N GLU A 259 10.57 28.58 8.70
CA GLU A 259 9.87 29.42 7.71
C GLU A 259 8.36 29.40 7.95
N LEU A 260 7.78 28.19 8.18
CA LEU A 260 6.36 28.03 8.49
C LEU A 260 5.99 28.72 9.82
N GLN A 261 6.85 28.62 10.86
CA GLN A 261 6.64 29.32 12.11
C GLN A 261 6.59 30.84 11.92
N LYS A 262 7.51 31.41 11.14
CA LYS A 262 7.49 32.85 10.83
C LYS A 262 6.22 33.28 10.11
N LEU A 263 5.67 32.41 9.24
CA LEU A 263 4.40 32.70 8.58
C LEU A 263 3.24 32.69 9.59
N MET A 264 3.24 31.72 10.50
CA MET A 264 2.27 31.63 11.59
C MET A 264 2.35 32.84 12.54
N ASP A 265 3.56 33.31 12.88
CA ASP A 265 3.80 34.45 13.75
C ASP A 265 3.24 35.77 13.17
N LYS A 266 3.24 35.93 11.82
CA LYS A 266 2.62 37.08 11.12
C LYS A 266 1.10 37.18 11.39
N GLU A 267 0.43 36.05 11.67
CA GLU A 267 -0.99 36.03 12.03
C GLU A 267 -1.29 36.49 13.47
N GLY A 268 -0.25 36.73 14.27
CA GLY A 268 -0.36 37.35 15.59
C GLY A 268 -0.93 36.46 16.69
N LYS A 269 -0.98 35.15 16.48
CA LYS A 269 -1.57 34.19 17.45
C LYS A 269 -0.63 33.78 18.58
N GLY A 270 0.68 34.04 18.44
CA GLY A 270 1.68 33.70 19.46
C GLY A 270 1.81 32.22 19.80
N GLU A 271 1.35 31.35 18.88
CA GLU A 271 1.31 29.92 19.06
C GLU A 271 2.55 29.26 18.41
N LYS A 272 2.94 28.09 18.93
CA LYS A 272 3.98 27.27 18.34
C LYS A 272 3.40 26.44 17.18
N LEU A 273 4.19 26.30 16.11
CA LEU A 273 3.89 25.40 14.99
C LEU A 273 3.89 23.95 15.50
N GLU A 274 2.77 23.28 15.31
CA GLU A 274 2.59 21.87 15.65
C GLU A 274 2.41 21.02 14.38
N ALA A 275 2.43 19.70 14.53
CA ALA A 275 2.40 18.80 13.38
C ALA A 275 1.13 18.94 12.52
N TRP A 276 -0.01 19.24 13.11
CA TRP A 276 -1.27 19.49 12.40
C TRP A 276 -1.35 20.83 11.66
N ASP A 277 -0.38 21.71 11.87
CA ASP A 277 -0.26 23.01 11.20
C ASP A 277 0.60 22.93 9.93
N TRP A 278 1.37 21.85 9.77
CA TRP A 278 2.38 21.73 8.71
C TRP A 278 1.78 21.87 7.31
N TRP A 279 0.76 21.10 6.97
CA TRP A 279 0.11 21.16 5.65
C TRP A 279 -0.54 22.52 5.38
N TYR A 280 -1.21 23.07 6.38
CA TYR A 280 -1.88 24.35 6.30
C TYR A 280 -0.91 25.51 5.98
N TYR A 281 0.16 25.62 6.72
CA TYR A 281 1.15 26.67 6.49
C TYR A 281 2.03 26.39 5.27
N THR A 282 2.25 25.13 4.88
CA THR A 282 2.91 24.77 3.62
C THR A 282 2.10 25.28 2.41
N GLU A 283 0.78 25.12 2.42
CA GLU A 283 -0.07 25.62 1.35
C GLU A 283 -0.10 27.15 1.28
N LYS A 284 -0.18 27.81 2.43
CA LYS A 284 -0.05 29.27 2.50
C LYS A 284 1.29 29.78 1.98
N LEU A 285 2.38 29.11 2.33
CA LEU A 285 3.72 29.43 1.86
C LEU A 285 3.86 29.20 0.35
N ARG A 286 3.28 28.13 -0.17
CA ARG A 286 3.23 27.86 -1.62
C ARG A 286 2.54 29.00 -2.36
N LYS A 287 1.39 29.42 -1.88
CA LYS A 287 0.63 30.54 -2.43
C LYS A 287 1.41 31.86 -2.37
N GLU A 288 2.08 32.14 -1.23
CA GLU A 288 2.89 33.37 -1.06
C GLU A 288 4.10 33.39 -2.02
N LYS A 289 4.79 32.23 -2.19
CA LYS A 289 6.03 32.16 -3.00
C LYS A 289 5.77 32.02 -4.50
N TYR A 290 4.76 31.27 -4.89
CA TYR A 290 4.59 30.88 -6.29
C TYR A 290 3.30 31.42 -6.92
N ASN A 291 2.43 32.07 -6.13
CA ASN A 291 1.09 32.51 -6.53
C ASN A 291 0.31 31.38 -7.25
N LEU A 292 0.49 30.15 -6.77
CA LEU A 292 -0.11 28.94 -7.31
C LEU A 292 -0.80 28.20 -6.16
N SER A 293 -2.05 27.86 -6.36
CA SER A 293 -2.80 26.97 -5.49
C SER A 293 -3.09 25.64 -6.18
N GLU A 294 -3.40 24.61 -5.44
CA GLU A 294 -3.84 23.35 -5.99
C GLU A 294 -5.14 23.48 -6.78
N GLU A 295 -6.01 24.41 -6.35
CA GLU A 295 -7.26 24.76 -7.05
C GLU A 295 -7.02 25.24 -8.49
N ASP A 296 -5.92 25.95 -8.73
CA ASP A 296 -5.58 26.45 -10.07
C ASP A 296 -5.19 25.30 -11.02
N THR A 297 -4.71 24.19 -10.50
CA THR A 297 -4.22 23.05 -11.28
C THR A 297 -5.27 21.95 -11.47
N LYS A 298 -6.15 21.72 -10.52
CA LYS A 298 -7.19 20.68 -10.55
C LYS A 298 -8.03 20.62 -11.82
N PRO A 299 -8.52 21.74 -12.41
CA PRO A 299 -9.32 21.70 -13.63
C PRO A 299 -8.64 21.04 -14.82
N TYR A 300 -7.29 20.99 -14.82
CA TYR A 300 -6.50 20.35 -15.87
C TYR A 300 -6.35 18.83 -15.67
N PHE A 301 -6.61 18.33 -14.46
CA PHE A 301 -6.32 16.96 -14.06
C PHE A 301 -7.60 16.13 -13.84
N LYS A 302 -8.51 16.18 -14.81
CA LYS A 302 -9.61 15.21 -14.85
C LYS A 302 -9.02 13.80 -14.93
N LEU A 303 -9.51 12.88 -14.07
CA LEU A 303 -8.98 11.52 -13.95
C LEU A 303 -8.80 10.82 -15.31
N GLU A 304 -9.84 10.88 -16.16
CA GLU A 304 -9.80 10.22 -17.47
C GLU A 304 -8.71 10.83 -18.38
N ASN A 305 -8.52 12.16 -18.33
CA ASN A 305 -7.49 12.83 -19.10
C ASN A 305 -6.08 12.44 -18.63
N VAL A 306 -5.89 12.33 -17.31
CA VAL A 306 -4.60 11.92 -16.71
C VAL A 306 -4.29 10.47 -17.05
N ARG A 307 -5.27 9.57 -16.92
CA ARG A 307 -5.16 8.16 -17.31
C ARG A 307 -4.81 8.02 -18.79
N ASP A 308 -5.57 8.66 -19.65
CA ASP A 308 -5.36 8.60 -21.11
C ASP A 308 -4.02 9.26 -21.52
N GLY A 309 -3.60 10.28 -20.77
CA GLY A 309 -2.26 10.86 -20.87
C GLY A 309 -1.15 9.87 -20.52
N ALA A 310 -1.32 9.10 -19.43
CA ALA A 310 -0.36 8.05 -19.06
C ALA A 310 -0.30 6.95 -20.14
N PHE A 311 -1.45 6.54 -20.69
CA PHE A 311 -1.52 5.58 -21.79
C PHE A 311 -0.84 6.11 -23.06
N ALA A 312 -1.04 7.38 -23.38
CA ALA A 312 -0.36 8.03 -24.52
C ALA A 312 1.16 8.09 -24.34
N VAL A 313 1.66 8.32 -23.11
CA VAL A 313 3.09 8.27 -22.81
C VAL A 313 3.63 6.85 -23.00
N ALA A 314 2.95 5.83 -22.48
CA ALA A 314 3.34 4.43 -22.69
C ALA A 314 3.36 4.03 -24.16
N ASN A 315 2.37 4.51 -24.95
CA ASN A 315 2.37 4.29 -26.40
C ASN A 315 3.58 4.91 -27.07
N LYS A 316 3.93 6.16 -26.74
CA LYS A 316 5.10 6.84 -27.32
C LYS A 316 6.43 6.19 -26.94
N LEU A 317 6.54 5.64 -25.73
CA LEU A 317 7.78 5.03 -25.23
C LEU A 317 7.95 3.58 -25.67
N TYR A 318 6.85 2.81 -25.70
CA TYR A 318 6.91 1.35 -25.86
C TYR A 318 6.06 0.84 -27.04
N GLY A 319 5.27 1.68 -27.70
CA GLY A 319 4.38 1.26 -28.79
C GLY A 319 3.09 0.57 -28.34
N ILE A 320 2.90 0.33 -27.04
CA ILE A 320 1.74 -0.39 -26.52
C ILE A 320 0.46 0.46 -26.57
N THR A 321 -0.68 -0.20 -26.72
CA THR A 321 -2.00 0.43 -26.70
C THR A 321 -2.86 -0.16 -25.58
N LEU A 322 -3.70 0.67 -24.97
CA LEU A 322 -4.67 0.25 -23.97
C LEU A 322 -6.06 0.62 -24.42
N SER A 323 -6.94 -0.38 -24.52
CA SER A 323 -8.32 -0.23 -24.97
C SER A 323 -9.29 -0.75 -23.91
N LYS A 324 -10.29 0.06 -23.54
CA LYS A 324 -11.30 -0.34 -22.55
C LYS A 324 -12.06 -1.57 -23.02
N LEU A 325 -12.24 -2.52 -22.11
CA LEU A 325 -13.07 -3.72 -22.31
C LEU A 325 -14.39 -3.56 -21.58
N GLU A 326 -15.48 -3.79 -22.27
CA GLU A 326 -16.83 -3.80 -21.72
C GLU A 326 -17.30 -5.23 -21.44
N GLY A 327 -18.19 -5.40 -20.45
CA GLY A 327 -18.81 -6.70 -20.14
C GLY A 327 -17.90 -7.70 -19.41
N ILE A 328 -16.72 -7.28 -18.98
CA ILE A 328 -15.84 -8.10 -18.12
C ILE A 328 -16.34 -7.99 -16.67
N PRO A 329 -16.57 -9.13 -15.98
CA PRO A 329 -16.95 -9.10 -14.57
C PRO A 329 -15.89 -8.44 -13.71
N THR A 330 -16.31 -7.49 -12.85
CA THR A 330 -15.47 -6.80 -11.89
C THR A 330 -16.02 -7.00 -10.47
N TYR A 331 -15.18 -6.84 -9.46
CA TYR A 331 -15.58 -6.98 -8.08
C TYR A 331 -16.32 -5.73 -7.52
N HIS A 332 -16.19 -4.58 -8.20
CA HIS A 332 -16.89 -3.35 -7.86
C HIS A 332 -17.24 -2.57 -9.13
N PRO A 333 -18.36 -1.82 -9.18
CA PRO A 333 -18.77 -1.05 -10.37
C PRO A 333 -17.76 0.02 -10.82
N ASP A 334 -16.97 0.56 -9.88
CA ASP A 334 -15.95 1.59 -10.15
C ASP A 334 -14.70 1.02 -10.84
N VAL A 335 -14.57 -0.30 -10.95
CA VAL A 335 -13.39 -0.93 -11.57
C VAL A 335 -13.53 -0.93 -13.08
N GLU A 336 -12.54 -0.36 -13.76
CA GLU A 336 -12.42 -0.39 -15.20
C GLU A 336 -11.39 -1.45 -15.65
N VAL A 337 -11.58 -2.01 -16.84
CA VAL A 337 -10.71 -3.05 -17.39
C VAL A 337 -10.21 -2.63 -18.77
N PHE A 338 -8.93 -2.81 -19.03
CA PHE A 338 -8.28 -2.47 -20.29
C PHE A 338 -7.53 -3.67 -20.87
N GLU A 339 -7.64 -3.88 -22.16
CA GLU A 339 -6.77 -4.78 -22.91
C GLU A 339 -5.49 -4.02 -23.28
N VAL A 340 -4.34 -4.64 -23.01
CA VAL A 340 -3.02 -4.11 -23.37
C VAL A 340 -2.49 -4.89 -24.56
N LYS A 341 -2.17 -4.18 -25.67
CA LYS A 341 -1.62 -4.75 -26.90
C LYS A 341 -0.27 -4.16 -27.24
N ASP A 342 0.56 -4.99 -27.84
CA ASP A 342 1.81 -4.57 -28.46
C ASP A 342 1.57 -3.81 -29.77
N ALA A 343 2.62 -3.22 -30.34
CA ALA A 343 2.58 -2.49 -31.60
C ALA A 343 2.11 -3.35 -32.80
N ASP A 344 2.34 -4.66 -32.76
CA ASP A 344 1.86 -5.62 -33.78
C ASP A 344 0.40 -6.06 -33.59
N GLY A 345 -0.27 -5.55 -32.54
CA GLY A 345 -1.63 -5.89 -32.19
C GLY A 345 -1.80 -7.17 -31.33
N SER A 346 -0.70 -7.85 -30.99
CA SER A 346 -0.76 -9.01 -30.10
C SER A 346 -1.10 -8.59 -28.67
N GLN A 347 -1.92 -9.39 -27.96
CA GLN A 347 -2.28 -9.12 -26.58
C GLN A 347 -1.09 -9.34 -25.66
N LEU A 348 -0.75 -8.31 -24.87
CA LEU A 348 0.26 -8.39 -23.81
C LEU A 348 -0.32 -8.76 -22.46
N GLY A 349 -1.48 -8.22 -22.10
CA GLY A 349 -2.10 -8.47 -20.81
C GLY A 349 -3.46 -7.82 -20.65
N ILE A 350 -4.04 -7.96 -19.47
CA ILE A 350 -5.26 -7.25 -19.05
C ILE A 350 -4.93 -6.41 -17.84
N PHE A 351 -5.36 -5.16 -17.85
CA PHE A 351 -5.11 -4.18 -16.81
C PHE A 351 -6.41 -3.73 -16.15
N TYR A 352 -6.53 -3.98 -14.85
CA TYR A 352 -7.63 -3.53 -14.01
C TYR A 352 -7.23 -2.26 -13.28
N VAL A 353 -8.13 -1.28 -13.19
CA VAL A 353 -7.91 -0.05 -12.43
C VAL A 353 -9.07 0.21 -11.50
N ASP A 354 -8.75 0.54 -10.26
CA ASP A 354 -9.67 0.77 -9.17
C ASP A 354 -9.27 2.06 -8.43
N TYR A 355 -9.87 3.17 -8.83
CA TYR A 355 -9.37 4.50 -8.45
C TYR A 355 -9.94 5.06 -7.15
N PHE A 356 -11.12 4.64 -6.70
CA PHE A 356 -11.85 5.38 -5.66
C PHE A 356 -11.86 4.70 -4.29
N PRO A 357 -11.81 5.47 -3.18
CA PRO A 357 -11.91 4.95 -1.82
C PRO A 357 -13.31 4.41 -1.52
N ARG A 358 -13.39 3.44 -0.62
CA ARG A 358 -14.62 2.88 -0.05
C ARG A 358 -14.31 2.14 1.26
N PRO A 359 -15.31 1.84 2.14
CA PRO A 359 -15.07 1.24 3.45
C PRO A 359 -14.36 -0.11 3.42
N GLY A 360 -14.60 -0.93 2.39
CA GLY A 360 -13.95 -2.25 2.23
C GLY A 360 -12.55 -2.19 1.62
N LYS A 361 -12.01 -1.00 1.35
CA LYS A 361 -10.72 -0.82 0.66
C LYS A 361 -9.65 -0.28 1.60
N SER A 362 -8.49 -0.92 1.60
CA SER A 362 -7.32 -0.43 2.32
C SER A 362 -6.86 0.94 1.80
N GLY A 363 -6.32 1.76 2.70
CA GLY A 363 -5.82 3.09 2.33
C GLY A 363 -4.51 3.02 1.56
N GLY A 364 -4.29 4.02 0.70
CA GLY A 364 -3.08 4.14 -0.12
C GLY A 364 -3.32 3.81 -1.58
N ALA A 365 -2.23 3.49 -2.29
CA ALA A 365 -2.26 3.00 -3.65
C ALA A 365 -1.25 1.87 -3.81
N TRP A 366 -1.52 0.94 -4.72
CA TRP A 366 -0.62 -0.19 -4.98
C TRP A 366 -0.92 -0.85 -6.33
N MET A 367 0.07 -1.58 -6.83
CA MET A 367 -0.06 -2.54 -7.92
C MET A 367 -0.09 -3.96 -7.37
N SER A 368 -0.87 -4.83 -7.98
CA SER A 368 -0.87 -6.28 -7.76
C SER A 368 -1.14 -7.03 -9.05
N ASN A 369 -0.85 -8.33 -9.04
CA ASN A 369 -1.21 -9.24 -10.11
C ASN A 369 -2.33 -10.17 -9.65
N TYR A 370 -3.36 -10.41 -10.48
CA TYR A 370 -4.28 -11.55 -10.34
C TYR A 370 -3.70 -12.80 -10.99
N ARG A 371 -2.81 -12.62 -11.95
CA ARG A 371 -2.04 -13.66 -12.61
C ARG A 371 -0.74 -13.08 -13.13
N GLU A 372 0.36 -13.69 -12.76
CA GLU A 372 1.68 -13.32 -13.26
C GLU A 372 1.92 -13.86 -14.67
N GLN A 373 2.81 -13.20 -15.40
CA GLN A 373 3.27 -13.70 -16.69
C GLN A 373 4.14 -14.93 -16.49
N HIS A 374 3.83 -16.01 -17.22
CA HIS A 374 4.64 -17.22 -17.23
C HIS A 374 4.57 -17.92 -18.60
N GLY A 375 5.71 -18.03 -19.27
CA GLY A 375 5.78 -18.61 -20.62
C GLY A 375 4.86 -17.87 -21.58
N THR A 376 3.84 -18.55 -22.12
CA THR A 376 2.81 -17.97 -23.01
C THR A 376 1.60 -17.41 -22.27
N THR A 377 1.52 -17.58 -20.95
CA THR A 377 0.43 -17.05 -20.13
C THR A 377 0.59 -15.55 -19.98
N ARG A 378 -0.43 -14.79 -20.37
CA ARG A 378 -0.43 -13.31 -20.26
C ARG A 378 -0.85 -12.86 -18.87
N PRO A 379 -0.28 -11.77 -18.34
CA PRO A 379 -0.56 -11.28 -16.99
C PRO A 379 -1.97 -10.67 -16.88
N LEU A 380 -2.51 -10.69 -15.67
CA LEU A 380 -3.66 -9.89 -15.25
C LEU A 380 -3.17 -8.97 -14.11
N VAL A 381 -3.03 -7.70 -14.41
CA VAL A 381 -2.44 -6.70 -13.52
C VAL A 381 -3.53 -5.76 -13.01
N CYS A 382 -3.42 -5.28 -11.78
CA CYS A 382 -4.30 -4.25 -11.25
C CYS A 382 -3.54 -3.12 -10.56
N ASN A 383 -4.05 -1.90 -10.72
CA ASN A 383 -3.73 -0.76 -9.87
C ASN A 383 -4.95 -0.44 -9.01
N VAL A 384 -4.71 -0.28 -7.73
CA VAL A 384 -5.71 0.11 -6.75
C VAL A 384 -5.26 1.44 -6.13
N CYS A 385 -6.15 2.44 -6.12
CA CYS A 385 -5.89 3.77 -5.62
C CYS A 385 -7.02 4.25 -4.69
N SER A 386 -6.87 5.45 -4.13
CA SER A 386 -7.88 6.07 -3.26
C SER A 386 -7.99 7.56 -3.59
N PHE A 387 -8.31 7.88 -4.85
CA PHE A 387 -8.37 9.23 -5.40
C PHE A 387 -9.71 9.93 -5.09
N THR A 388 -9.72 11.24 -5.26
CA THR A 388 -10.91 12.08 -5.12
C THR A 388 -12.05 11.59 -6.02
N LYS A 389 -13.20 11.27 -5.44
CA LYS A 389 -14.41 10.81 -6.19
C LYS A 389 -15.06 11.95 -6.98
N PRO A 390 -15.78 11.64 -8.06
CA PRO A 390 -16.70 12.58 -8.68
C PRO A 390 -17.85 12.92 -7.72
N VAL A 391 -18.38 14.15 -7.79
CA VAL A 391 -19.49 14.62 -6.94
C VAL A 391 -20.55 15.32 -7.80
N GLY A 392 -21.75 14.76 -7.87
CA GLY A 392 -22.80 15.26 -8.75
C GLY A 392 -22.33 15.30 -10.21
N ASP A 393 -22.41 16.45 -10.85
CA ASP A 393 -21.94 16.66 -12.23
C ASP A 393 -20.44 17.00 -12.32
N THR A 394 -19.76 17.16 -11.18
CA THR A 394 -18.32 17.44 -11.14
C THR A 394 -17.54 16.14 -11.31
N PRO A 395 -16.67 16.02 -12.34
CA PRO A 395 -15.87 14.83 -12.54
C PRO A 395 -14.80 14.69 -11.45
N SER A 396 -14.17 13.53 -11.36
CA SER A 396 -12.98 13.35 -10.51
C SER A 396 -11.85 14.25 -11.00
N LEU A 397 -11.52 15.28 -10.23
CA LEU A 397 -10.43 16.20 -10.46
C LEU A 397 -9.29 15.87 -9.49
N LEU A 398 -8.18 15.41 -10.04
CA LEU A 398 -7.04 14.95 -9.25
C LEU A 398 -6.20 16.12 -8.73
N THR A 399 -5.63 15.93 -7.55
CA THR A 399 -4.51 16.75 -7.07
C THR A 399 -3.23 16.37 -7.82
N MET A 400 -2.20 17.20 -7.75
CA MET A 400 -0.89 16.86 -8.35
C MET A 400 -0.30 15.58 -7.73
N ASP A 401 -0.45 15.40 -6.43
CA ASP A 401 -0.02 14.19 -5.71
C ASP A 401 -0.75 12.92 -6.21
N GLU A 402 -2.06 13.02 -6.48
CA GLU A 402 -2.84 11.93 -7.07
C GLU A 402 -2.42 11.64 -8.52
N VAL A 403 -2.05 12.66 -9.29
CA VAL A 403 -1.47 12.49 -10.64
C VAL A 403 -0.15 11.75 -10.58
N GLU A 404 0.77 12.18 -9.71
CA GLU A 404 2.06 11.51 -9.49
C GLU A 404 1.85 10.06 -9.06
N THR A 405 0.91 9.79 -8.15
CA THR A 405 0.55 8.45 -7.69
C THR A 405 0.03 7.59 -8.85
N LEU A 406 -0.86 8.12 -9.71
CA LEU A 406 -1.36 7.37 -10.87
C LEU A 406 -0.21 6.94 -11.79
N PHE A 407 0.70 7.85 -12.11
CA PHE A 407 1.87 7.54 -12.94
C PHE A 407 2.81 6.55 -12.26
N HIS A 408 2.99 6.65 -10.94
CA HIS A 408 3.80 5.73 -10.14
C HIS A 408 3.25 4.30 -10.20
N GLU A 409 1.96 4.13 -9.87
CA GLU A 409 1.32 2.81 -9.88
C GLU A 409 1.20 2.23 -11.29
N PHE A 410 0.99 3.09 -12.30
CA PHE A 410 1.01 2.66 -13.69
C PHE A 410 2.42 2.21 -14.12
N GLY A 411 3.47 2.85 -13.61
CA GLY A 411 4.85 2.40 -13.80
C GLY A 411 5.09 1.00 -13.26
N HIS A 412 4.55 0.67 -12.06
CA HIS A 412 4.57 -0.68 -11.52
C HIS A 412 3.74 -1.66 -12.39
N ALA A 413 2.58 -1.22 -12.88
CA ALA A 413 1.74 -2.06 -13.75
C ALA A 413 2.44 -2.42 -15.07
N LEU A 414 3.22 -1.51 -15.64
CA LEU A 414 4.04 -1.78 -16.84
C LEU A 414 5.16 -2.81 -16.58
N HIS A 415 5.58 -2.96 -15.33
CA HIS A 415 6.59 -3.94 -14.94
C HIS A 415 5.97 -5.33 -14.66
N GLY A 416 4.75 -5.40 -14.11
CA GLY A 416 4.01 -6.64 -13.81
C GLY A 416 3.39 -7.28 -15.02
#